data_a7311df4f4318576330f7b98a3081055
#
_entry.id   a7311df4f4318576330f7b98a3081055
#
_cell.length_a   1.000
_cell.length_b   1.000
_cell.length_c   1.000
_cell.angle_alpha   90.00
_cell.angle_beta   90.00
_cell.angle_gamma   90.00
#
_symmetry.space_group_name_H-M   'P 1'
#
loop_
_entity.id
_entity.type
_entity.pdbx_description
1 polymer ?
#
loop_
_entity_poly.entity_id
_entity_poly.type
_entity_poly.pdbx_seq_one_letter_code
_entity_poly.pdbx_strand_id
1 'polypeptide(L)'
;DIYFLKMKFVNVAITALTMARSVSAFAPSLVSRSPAFIKPKIRSNAFTCSSLNMAQVGRLTEPAGQMLDKTDVFIFDCDGVIWRGDSVIDGIPETLAKLRAAGKKMYFVTNNSTKSRAGYKKKFDSLGLDVPAEEIFSSSFAAAAYLEQTNFKETGKKVYIVGEVGICEELDLIDVPWIGGPADKDKAPDMGPGGALPHDKDVGAVIVGFDRNINYFKIQTAQLCINENENCEFIATNLDAVTHLTDAQEWAGNGSMVGAIKGCTGVEPTVVGKPSPLMIDYLVDKLGVERSSICMVGDRLDTDVLFGTNNGLQSVLVLSGVTSEEKLLSEENKITPDYYCDSIVDFFAK
;
A
#
# COMPACT_ATOMS: atom_id res chain seq x y z
N ASP A 1 0.07 35.85 58.16
CA ASP A 1 -1.21 36.55 58.27
C ASP A 1 -2.17 35.91 57.24
N ILE A 2 -2.95 34.96 57.65
CA ILE A 2 -4.25 34.89 58.31
C ILE A 2 -5.29 35.78 57.60
N TYR A 3 -6.27 35.12 56.99
CA TYR A 3 -7.72 35.27 57.06
C TYR A 3 -8.36 34.44 55.95
N PHE A 4 -8.87 33.30 56.16
CA PHE A 4 -10.10 32.75 56.77
C PHE A 4 -11.43 33.32 56.23
N LEU A 5 -12.28 32.30 55.82
CA LEU A 5 -13.75 32.21 55.83
C LEU A 5 -14.49 32.83 54.62
N LYS A 6 -15.39 32.10 53.95
CA LYS A 6 -16.61 31.41 54.40
C LYS A 6 -17.25 30.56 53.30
N MET A 7 -17.67 29.38 53.70
CA MET A 7 -18.64 28.50 53.08
C MET A 7 -20.00 29.15 52.84
N LYS A 8 -20.72 28.76 51.80
CA LYS A 8 -22.17 28.56 51.87
C LYS A 8 -22.59 27.38 51.02
N PHE A 9 -23.06 26.36 51.73
CA PHE A 9 -23.89 25.28 51.23
C PHE A 9 -25.30 25.80 50.91
N VAL A 10 -25.95 25.26 49.85
CA VAL A 10 -27.40 25.14 49.77
C VAL A 10 -27.71 23.79 49.18
N ASN A 11 -28.27 22.95 50.04
CA ASN A 11 -29.00 21.71 49.74
C ASN A 11 -30.42 22.05 49.29
N VAL A 12 -30.97 21.33 48.31
CA VAL A 12 -32.42 20.94 48.21
C VAL A 12 -32.44 19.65 47.38
N ALA A 13 -32.54 18.48 47.95
CA ALA A 13 -33.68 17.67 48.40
C ALA A 13 -34.54 17.11 47.22
N ILE A 14 -34.34 15.87 46.94
CA ILE A 14 -35.17 14.64 46.77
C ILE A 14 -36.70 14.88 46.66
N THR A 15 -37.31 14.36 45.58
CA THR A 15 -38.62 13.69 45.70
C THR A 15 -38.71 12.53 44.71
N ALA A 16 -38.70 11.31 45.22
CA ALA A 16 -39.13 10.09 44.56
C ALA A 16 -40.63 9.98 44.61
N LEU A 17 -41.28 9.58 43.57
CA LEU A 17 -42.63 9.01 43.64
C LEU A 17 -42.76 7.82 42.69
N THR A 18 -42.84 6.66 43.31
CA THR A 18 -43.34 5.37 42.84
C THR A 18 -44.83 5.42 42.59
N MET A 19 -45.33 4.89 41.46
CA MET A 19 -46.57 4.10 41.45
C MET A 19 -46.60 3.14 40.28
N ALA A 20 -46.94 1.92 40.61
CA ALA A 20 -47.07 0.76 39.76
C ALA A 20 -48.52 0.53 39.30
N ARG A 21 -48.67 -0.38 38.32
CA ARG A 21 -49.87 -1.15 37.88
C ARG A 21 -50.84 -0.47 36.94
N SER A 22 -51.09 -1.06 35.76
CA SER A 22 -51.99 -2.21 35.60
C SER A 22 -51.96 -2.76 34.16
N VAL A 23 -52.12 -4.06 34.08
CA VAL A 23 -52.36 -4.91 32.91
C VAL A 23 -53.73 -4.63 32.31
N SER A 24 -53.89 -4.51 30.99
CA SER A 24 -55.09 -4.96 30.30
C SER A 24 -54.80 -5.24 28.83
N ALA A 25 -55.08 -6.46 28.42
CA ALA A 25 -55.12 -6.95 27.05
C ALA A 25 -56.35 -6.45 26.31
N PHE A 26 -56.23 -6.07 25.06
CA PHE A 26 -57.27 -6.20 24.03
C PHE A 26 -56.62 -6.05 22.64
N ALA A 27 -56.65 -7.10 21.83
CA ALA A 27 -56.67 -7.02 20.38
C ALA A 27 -58.11 -6.95 19.92
N PRO A 28 -58.45 -6.32 18.79
CA PRO A 28 -58.32 -6.99 17.51
C PRO A 28 -58.03 -6.08 16.28
N SER A 29 -57.41 -6.70 15.33
CA SER A 29 -57.53 -6.57 13.87
C SER A 29 -58.02 -5.26 13.24
N LEU A 30 -57.11 -4.62 12.45
CA LEU A 30 -57.51 -3.93 11.23
C LEU A 30 -56.45 -4.25 10.15
N VAL A 31 -56.94 -4.98 9.19
CA VAL A 31 -56.26 -5.32 7.91
C VAL A 31 -56.14 -4.03 7.12
N SER A 32 -54.95 -3.53 6.95
CA SER A 32 -54.61 -2.52 5.94
C SER A 32 -53.81 -3.20 4.86
N ARG A 33 -54.43 -3.33 3.67
CA ARG A 33 -53.81 -3.83 2.46
C ARG A 33 -52.71 -2.87 1.99
N SER A 34 -51.46 -3.30 2.08
CA SER A 34 -50.37 -2.67 1.37
C SER A 34 -50.39 -3.08 -0.12
N PRO A 35 -50.10 -2.16 -1.04
CA PRO A 35 -50.09 -2.47 -2.46
C PRO A 35 -48.97 -3.44 -2.79
N ALA A 36 -49.30 -4.41 -3.61
CA ALA A 36 -48.41 -5.43 -4.11
C ALA A 36 -47.21 -4.79 -4.84
N PHE A 37 -46.04 -4.90 -4.26
CA PHE A 37 -44.79 -4.67 -4.97
C PHE A 37 -44.64 -5.77 -6.01
N ILE A 38 -44.82 -5.42 -7.29
CA ILE A 38 -44.48 -6.27 -8.44
C ILE A 38 -42.96 -6.43 -8.43
N LYS A 39 -42.49 -7.58 -7.97
CA LYS A 39 -41.09 -7.99 -8.14
C LYS A 39 -40.83 -8.13 -9.63
N PRO A 40 -39.84 -7.43 -10.21
CA PRO A 40 -39.43 -7.72 -11.56
C PRO A 40 -38.91 -9.18 -11.60
N LYS A 41 -39.45 -9.98 -12.51
CA LYS A 41 -38.91 -11.30 -12.86
C LYS A 41 -37.49 -11.08 -13.39
N ILE A 42 -36.50 -11.18 -12.51
CA ILE A 42 -35.12 -11.39 -12.94
C ILE A 42 -35.12 -12.77 -13.60
N ARG A 43 -35.10 -12.80 -14.92
CA ARG A 43 -34.69 -14.00 -15.65
C ARG A 43 -33.29 -14.33 -15.16
N SER A 44 -33.17 -15.39 -14.40
CA SER A 44 -31.93 -16.08 -14.17
C SER A 44 -31.47 -16.60 -15.52
N ASN A 45 -30.73 -15.78 -16.28
CA ASN A 45 -29.77 -16.37 -17.19
C ASN A 45 -28.79 -17.09 -16.29
N ALA A 46 -28.97 -18.38 -16.17
CA ALA A 46 -27.91 -19.27 -15.77
C ALA A 46 -26.79 -19.03 -16.78
N PHE A 47 -25.86 -18.14 -16.44
CA PHE A 47 -24.53 -18.21 -17.01
C PHE A 47 -24.04 -19.58 -16.56
N THR A 48 -24.17 -20.54 -17.46
CA THR A 48 -23.32 -21.73 -17.42
C THR A 48 -21.92 -21.17 -17.30
N CYS A 49 -21.33 -21.36 -16.13
CA CYS A 49 -19.91 -21.27 -15.95
C CYS A 49 -19.31 -22.33 -16.89
N SER A 50 -19.18 -21.97 -18.18
CA SER A 50 -18.28 -22.68 -19.06
C SER A 50 -16.95 -22.55 -18.33
N SER A 51 -16.38 -23.71 -17.97
CA SER A 51 -14.99 -23.85 -17.60
C SER A 51 -14.22 -22.81 -18.41
N LEU A 52 -13.81 -21.69 -17.75
CA LEU A 52 -12.80 -20.82 -18.30
C LEU A 52 -11.65 -21.77 -18.60
N ASN A 53 -11.46 -22.09 -19.88
CA ASN A 53 -10.21 -22.60 -20.36
C ASN A 53 -9.19 -21.70 -19.67
N MET A 54 -8.39 -22.26 -18.76
CA MET A 54 -7.17 -21.62 -18.32
C MET A 54 -6.42 -21.36 -19.63
N ALA A 55 -6.52 -20.13 -20.13
CA ALA A 55 -5.69 -19.69 -21.24
C ALA A 55 -4.30 -20.12 -20.82
N GLN A 56 -3.69 -21.02 -21.58
CA GLN A 56 -2.38 -21.55 -21.25
C GLN A 56 -1.47 -20.34 -21.09
N VAL A 57 -1.08 -20.06 -19.84
CA VAL A 57 -0.14 -18.98 -19.54
C VAL A 57 1.07 -19.24 -20.41
N GLY A 58 1.41 -18.31 -21.29
CA GLY A 58 2.49 -18.50 -22.23
C GLY A 58 3.84 -18.46 -21.51
N ARG A 59 4.49 -19.64 -21.33
CA ARG A 59 5.90 -19.63 -20.94
C ARG A 59 6.70 -19.04 -22.09
N LEU A 60 7.52 -18.03 -21.80
CA LEU A 60 8.46 -17.51 -22.77
C LEU A 60 9.58 -18.55 -22.99
N THR A 61 9.43 -19.37 -24.03
CA THR A 61 10.38 -20.44 -24.40
C THR A 61 11.26 -20.03 -25.57
N GLU A 62 10.93 -18.92 -26.23
CA GLU A 62 11.70 -18.33 -27.33
C GLU A 62 11.98 -16.86 -27.01
N PRO A 63 12.92 -16.21 -27.72
CA PRO A 63 13.13 -14.78 -27.54
C PRO A 63 11.81 -14.03 -27.53
N ALA A 64 11.59 -13.16 -26.55
CA ALA A 64 10.33 -12.47 -26.31
C ALA A 64 9.96 -11.45 -27.41
N GLY A 65 10.27 -11.76 -28.71
CA GLY A 65 10.20 -10.85 -29.83
C GLY A 65 8.89 -10.10 -29.94
N GLN A 66 7.75 -10.79 -29.96
CA GLN A 66 6.43 -10.12 -30.09
C GLN A 66 6.10 -9.26 -28.84
N MET A 67 6.48 -9.71 -27.65
CA MET A 67 6.28 -8.94 -26.42
C MET A 67 7.21 -7.71 -26.43
N LEU A 68 8.47 -7.87 -26.78
CA LEU A 68 9.43 -6.78 -26.90
C LEU A 68 8.98 -5.75 -27.95
N ASP A 69 8.48 -6.21 -29.11
CA ASP A 69 8.03 -5.31 -30.19
C ASP A 69 6.84 -4.42 -29.77
N LYS A 70 5.94 -4.96 -28.94
CA LYS A 70 4.74 -4.26 -28.47
C LYS A 70 4.98 -3.40 -27.22
N THR A 71 6.10 -3.57 -26.54
CA THR A 71 6.41 -2.90 -25.27
C THR A 71 7.35 -1.74 -25.47
N ASP A 72 6.96 -0.52 -25.16
CA ASP A 72 7.83 0.65 -25.17
C ASP A 72 8.45 0.91 -23.80
N VAL A 73 7.73 0.55 -22.73
CA VAL A 73 8.11 0.81 -21.35
C VAL A 73 8.06 -0.47 -20.53
N PHE A 74 9.16 -0.80 -19.89
CA PHE A 74 9.22 -1.86 -18.90
C PHE A 74 9.20 -1.29 -17.49
N ILE A 75 8.37 -1.84 -16.64
CA ILE A 75 8.34 -1.59 -15.20
C ILE A 75 8.81 -2.86 -14.52
N PHE A 76 9.95 -2.80 -13.86
CA PHE A 76 10.52 -3.93 -13.12
C PHE A 76 10.27 -3.80 -11.63
N ASP A 77 9.80 -4.84 -10.96
CA ASP A 77 10.07 -4.97 -9.55
C ASP A 77 11.58 -5.14 -9.32
N CYS A 78 12.05 -4.92 -8.11
CA CYS A 78 13.48 -4.96 -7.81
C CYS A 78 13.90 -6.27 -7.14
N ASP A 79 13.27 -6.60 -6.01
CA ASP A 79 13.63 -7.76 -5.20
C ASP A 79 13.10 -9.03 -5.86
N GLY A 80 13.96 -10.01 -6.12
CA GLY A 80 13.58 -11.22 -6.86
C GLY A 80 13.59 -11.10 -8.39
N VAL A 81 13.68 -9.88 -8.93
CA VAL A 81 13.74 -9.60 -10.37
C VAL A 81 15.10 -9.10 -10.82
N ILE A 82 15.64 -8.11 -10.13
CA ILE A 82 16.94 -7.50 -10.44
C ILE A 82 18.02 -8.03 -9.51
N TRP A 83 17.70 -8.21 -8.23
CA TRP A 83 18.60 -8.72 -7.19
C TRP A 83 17.89 -9.61 -6.20
N ARG A 84 18.69 -10.37 -5.44
CA ARG A 84 18.29 -11.05 -4.21
C ARG A 84 19.16 -10.55 -3.08
N GLY A 85 18.56 -9.91 -2.06
CA GLY A 85 19.31 -9.24 -1.00
C GLY A 85 20.27 -8.18 -1.56
N ASP A 86 21.58 -8.41 -1.39
CA ASP A 86 22.62 -7.51 -1.85
C ASP A 86 23.41 -8.06 -3.06
N SER A 87 22.85 -9.02 -3.80
CA SER A 87 23.48 -9.64 -4.96
C SER A 87 22.61 -9.49 -6.21
N VAL A 88 23.17 -8.98 -7.29
CA VAL A 88 22.52 -8.93 -8.60
C VAL A 88 22.31 -10.35 -9.12
N ILE A 89 21.16 -10.61 -9.74
CA ILE A 89 20.90 -11.86 -10.42
C ILE A 89 21.75 -11.93 -11.71
N ASP A 90 22.39 -13.08 -11.94
CA ASP A 90 23.28 -13.26 -13.07
C ASP A 90 22.60 -12.94 -14.41
N GLY A 91 23.32 -12.21 -15.28
CA GLY A 91 22.84 -11.81 -16.62
C GLY A 91 21.90 -10.60 -16.65
N ILE A 92 21.51 -10.05 -15.49
CA ILE A 92 20.64 -8.87 -15.43
C ILE A 92 21.32 -7.62 -16.02
N PRO A 93 22.58 -7.30 -15.70
CA PRO A 93 23.24 -6.10 -16.27
C PRO A 93 23.23 -6.11 -17.80
N GLU A 94 23.54 -7.24 -18.41
CA GLU A 94 23.56 -7.42 -19.86
C GLU A 94 22.17 -7.32 -20.48
N THR A 95 21.15 -7.84 -19.78
CA THR A 95 19.76 -7.78 -20.21
C THR A 95 19.24 -6.35 -20.21
N LEU A 96 19.49 -5.59 -19.13
CA LEU A 96 19.12 -4.18 -19.05
C LEU A 96 19.85 -3.35 -20.13
N ALA A 97 21.13 -3.63 -20.40
CA ALA A 97 21.89 -2.97 -21.46
C ALA A 97 21.29 -3.26 -22.85
N LYS A 98 20.85 -4.50 -23.12
CA LYS A 98 20.18 -4.86 -24.37
C LYS A 98 18.83 -4.15 -24.53
N LEU A 99 18.02 -4.06 -23.46
CA LEU A 99 16.76 -3.31 -23.48
C LEU A 99 17.00 -1.82 -23.78
N ARG A 100 17.99 -1.19 -23.14
CA ARG A 100 18.37 0.20 -23.44
C ARG A 100 18.82 0.36 -24.89
N ALA A 101 19.66 -0.56 -25.40
CA ALA A 101 20.12 -0.54 -26.79
C ALA A 101 18.96 -0.72 -27.79
N ALA A 102 17.90 -1.44 -27.40
CA ALA A 102 16.66 -1.57 -28.18
C ALA A 102 15.72 -0.35 -28.04
N GLY A 103 16.14 0.72 -27.35
CA GLY A 103 15.36 1.95 -27.18
C GLY A 103 14.21 1.83 -26.17
N LYS A 104 14.16 0.77 -25.36
CA LYS A 104 13.12 0.59 -24.37
C LYS A 104 13.36 1.48 -23.15
N LYS A 105 12.29 2.12 -22.65
CA LYS A 105 12.32 2.85 -21.39
C LYS A 105 12.17 1.85 -20.25
N MET A 106 12.84 2.07 -19.13
CA MET A 106 12.81 1.19 -17.98
C MET A 106 12.54 1.99 -16.71
N TYR A 107 11.69 1.44 -15.86
CA TYR A 107 11.39 1.97 -14.53
C TYR A 107 11.46 0.84 -13.50
N PHE A 108 12.00 1.16 -12.33
CA PHE A 108 12.21 0.20 -11.25
C PHE A 108 11.27 0.55 -10.10
N VAL A 109 10.26 -0.29 -9.89
CA VAL A 109 9.13 0.00 -9.01
C VAL A 109 9.12 -0.98 -7.85
N THR A 110 9.37 -0.50 -6.65
CA THR A 110 9.40 -1.34 -5.44
C THR A 110 8.41 -0.87 -4.38
N ASN A 111 7.77 -1.83 -3.71
CA ASN A 111 6.93 -1.56 -2.53
C ASN A 111 7.74 -1.22 -1.26
N ASN A 112 9.05 -1.38 -1.30
CA ASN A 112 9.89 -1.09 -0.14
C ASN A 112 10.07 0.43 0.05
N SER A 113 9.61 0.95 1.19
CA SER A 113 9.64 2.38 1.57
C SER A 113 10.82 2.77 2.46
N THR A 114 11.74 1.84 2.78
CA THR A 114 12.83 2.11 3.72
C THR A 114 13.88 3.09 3.18
N LYS A 115 13.95 3.25 1.86
CA LYS A 115 14.88 4.16 1.17
C LYS A 115 14.11 5.12 0.26
N SER A 116 14.67 6.31 0.07
CA SER A 116 14.28 7.24 -0.98
C SER A 116 14.81 6.81 -2.34
N ARG A 117 14.42 7.49 -3.42
CA ARG A 117 15.00 7.33 -4.76
C ARG A 117 16.53 7.51 -4.73
N ALA A 118 17.02 8.50 -3.99
CA ALA A 118 18.46 8.71 -3.79
C ALA A 118 19.13 7.55 -3.05
N GLY A 119 18.45 6.97 -2.04
CA GLY A 119 18.92 5.79 -1.33
C GLY A 119 18.96 4.54 -2.23
N TYR A 120 17.94 4.36 -3.09
CA TYR A 120 17.93 3.28 -4.08
C TYR A 120 18.98 3.48 -5.16
N LYS A 121 19.19 4.72 -5.66
CA LYS A 121 20.28 5.01 -6.60
C LYS A 121 21.63 4.52 -6.06
N LYS A 122 21.93 4.79 -4.79
CA LYS A 122 23.15 4.27 -4.14
C LYS A 122 23.19 2.74 -4.11
N LYS A 123 22.07 2.06 -3.92
CA LYS A 123 22.00 0.60 -3.98
C LYS A 123 22.29 0.10 -5.40
N PHE A 124 21.65 0.67 -6.41
CA PHE A 124 21.93 0.35 -7.82
C PHE A 124 23.42 0.53 -8.16
N ASP A 125 24.00 1.67 -7.77
CA ASP A 125 25.42 1.96 -7.99
C ASP A 125 26.34 0.94 -7.31
N SER A 126 26.03 0.55 -6.06
CA SER A 126 26.80 -0.45 -5.31
C SER A 126 26.76 -1.85 -5.95
N LEU A 127 25.69 -2.11 -6.72
CA LEU A 127 25.49 -3.35 -7.47
C LEU A 127 26.04 -3.26 -8.91
N GLY A 128 26.67 -2.16 -9.28
CA GLY A 128 27.22 -1.95 -10.62
C GLY A 128 26.17 -1.69 -11.71
N LEU A 129 24.95 -1.29 -11.33
CA LEU A 129 23.86 -0.99 -12.23
C LEU A 129 23.68 0.52 -12.37
N ASP A 130 23.88 1.05 -13.57
CA ASP A 130 23.68 2.48 -13.87
C ASP A 130 22.19 2.75 -14.13
N VAL A 131 21.49 3.15 -13.07
CA VAL A 131 20.05 3.51 -13.09
C VAL A 131 19.91 4.92 -12.53
N PRO A 132 19.41 5.88 -13.31
CA PRO A 132 19.16 7.24 -12.83
C PRO A 132 18.00 7.25 -11.82
N ALA A 133 18.04 8.20 -10.86
CA ALA A 133 17.05 8.29 -9.80
C ALA A 133 15.61 8.51 -10.35
N GLU A 134 15.49 9.13 -11.52
CA GLU A 134 14.22 9.40 -12.22
C GLU A 134 13.54 8.14 -12.76
N GLU A 135 14.27 7.05 -12.88
CA GLU A 135 13.74 5.73 -13.26
C GLU A 135 13.35 4.88 -12.03
N ILE A 136 13.59 5.39 -10.82
CA ILE A 136 13.30 4.65 -9.56
C ILE A 136 12.01 5.15 -8.95
N PHE A 137 11.11 4.22 -8.64
CA PHE A 137 9.80 4.47 -8.05
C PHE A 137 9.62 3.57 -6.82
N SER A 138 10.02 4.08 -5.66
CA SER A 138 9.76 3.44 -4.38
C SER A 138 8.38 3.80 -3.84
N SER A 139 7.85 3.00 -2.94
CA SER A 139 6.59 3.35 -2.27
C SER A 139 6.72 4.55 -1.32
N SER A 140 7.94 4.90 -0.89
CA SER A 140 8.23 6.18 -0.23
C SER A 140 8.02 7.37 -1.17
N PHE A 141 8.51 7.28 -2.42
CA PHE A 141 8.23 8.26 -3.46
C PHE A 141 6.74 8.33 -3.81
N ALA A 142 6.06 7.18 -3.90
CA ALA A 142 4.63 7.16 -4.20
C ALA A 142 3.80 7.92 -3.14
N ALA A 143 4.19 7.86 -1.87
CA ALA A 143 3.54 8.61 -0.80
C ALA A 143 3.76 10.12 -0.96
N ALA A 144 4.97 10.56 -1.30
CA ALA A 144 5.25 11.97 -1.59
C ALA A 144 4.50 12.47 -2.84
N ALA A 145 4.51 11.69 -3.93
CA ALA A 145 3.79 12.03 -5.16
C ALA A 145 2.27 12.13 -4.95
N TYR A 146 1.69 11.27 -4.10
CA TYR A 146 0.28 11.37 -3.71
C TYR A 146 -0.01 12.70 -3.00
N LEU A 147 0.83 13.11 -2.05
CA LEU A 147 0.67 14.39 -1.36
C LEU A 147 0.84 15.60 -2.30
N GLU A 148 1.72 15.52 -3.30
CA GLU A 148 1.80 16.55 -4.35
C GLU A 148 0.52 16.61 -5.18
N GLN A 149 0.01 15.48 -5.66
CA GLN A 149 -1.20 15.41 -6.48
C GLN A 149 -2.45 15.89 -5.74
N THR A 150 -2.51 15.69 -4.44
CA THR A 150 -3.61 16.16 -3.58
C THR A 150 -3.41 17.60 -3.07
N ASN A 151 -2.34 18.27 -3.49
CA ASN A 151 -1.98 19.62 -3.03
C ASN A 151 -1.88 19.74 -1.49
N PHE A 152 -1.43 18.68 -0.83
CA PHE A 152 -1.36 18.63 0.63
C PHE A 152 -0.54 19.79 1.22
N LYS A 153 0.54 20.20 0.57
CA LYS A 153 1.39 21.33 0.97
C LYS A 153 0.60 22.64 1.20
N GLU A 154 -0.44 22.86 0.40
CA GLU A 154 -1.28 24.07 0.50
C GLU A 154 -2.11 24.09 1.81
N THR A 155 -2.29 22.95 2.46
CA THR A 155 -2.96 22.88 3.77
C THR A 155 -2.15 23.51 4.89
N GLY A 156 -0.83 23.65 4.71
CA GLY A 156 0.11 24.08 5.74
C GLY A 156 0.29 23.08 6.90
N LYS A 157 -0.31 21.90 6.79
CA LYS A 157 -0.24 20.85 7.82
C LYS A 157 1.02 19.99 7.67
N LYS A 158 1.31 19.21 8.72
CA LYS A 158 2.45 18.30 8.80
C LYS A 158 2.02 16.86 8.53
N VAL A 159 3.00 16.03 8.21
CA VAL A 159 2.85 14.57 8.14
C VAL A 159 3.45 13.93 9.40
N TYR A 160 2.73 12.99 10.02
CA TYR A 160 3.33 12.09 11.00
C TYR A 160 3.75 10.79 10.31
N ILE A 161 5.01 10.40 10.49
CA ILE A 161 5.60 9.24 9.82
C ILE A 161 5.75 8.08 10.81
N VAL A 162 5.14 6.94 10.48
CA VAL A 162 5.50 5.61 11.00
C VAL A 162 6.26 4.92 9.88
N GLY A 163 7.60 4.95 9.94
CA GLY A 163 8.43 4.47 8.83
C GLY A 163 9.89 4.82 9.01
N GLU A 164 10.68 4.44 8.01
CA GLU A 164 12.12 4.69 7.97
C GLU A 164 12.45 5.94 7.14
N VAL A 165 13.76 6.25 7.05
CA VAL A 165 14.29 7.49 6.47
C VAL A 165 13.83 7.77 5.03
N GLY A 166 13.50 6.73 4.25
CA GLY A 166 13.11 6.91 2.86
C GLY A 166 11.91 7.81 2.66
N ILE A 167 10.90 7.72 3.54
CA ILE A 167 9.71 8.58 3.48
C ILE A 167 10.10 10.02 3.84
N CYS A 168 10.94 10.19 4.87
CA CYS A 168 11.41 11.51 5.31
C CYS A 168 12.11 12.26 4.18
N GLU A 169 13.08 11.60 3.53
CA GLU A 169 13.87 12.17 2.43
C GLU A 169 13.00 12.55 1.22
N GLU A 170 11.97 11.76 0.89
CA GLU A 170 11.06 12.08 -0.22
C GLU A 170 10.12 13.26 0.13
N LEU A 171 9.67 13.39 1.37
CA LEU A 171 8.88 14.55 1.82
C LEU A 171 9.69 15.84 1.85
N ASP A 172 10.98 15.75 2.20
CA ASP A 172 11.89 16.90 2.15
C ASP A 172 12.03 17.46 0.72
N LEU A 173 12.00 16.57 -0.32
CA LEU A 173 12.09 17.00 -1.72
C LEU A 173 10.88 17.80 -2.22
N ILE A 174 9.73 17.65 -1.57
CA ILE A 174 8.50 18.38 -1.91
C ILE A 174 8.18 19.48 -0.88
N ASP A 175 9.10 19.76 0.05
CA ASP A 175 8.97 20.74 1.12
C ASP A 175 7.68 20.56 1.97
N VAL A 176 7.29 19.32 2.25
CA VAL A 176 6.18 19.00 3.17
C VAL A 176 6.76 18.74 4.56
N PRO A 177 6.39 19.53 5.58
CA PRO A 177 6.91 19.34 6.93
C PRO A 177 6.40 18.02 7.52
N TRP A 178 7.29 17.35 8.25
CA TRP A 178 6.99 16.06 8.86
C TRP A 178 7.56 15.95 10.28
N ILE A 179 7.01 15.02 11.06
CA ILE A 179 7.48 14.62 12.40
C ILE A 179 7.40 13.09 12.52
N GLY A 180 8.01 12.53 13.54
CA GLY A 180 8.03 11.07 13.75
C GLY A 180 9.17 10.37 13.04
N GLY A 181 8.89 9.26 12.38
CA GLY A 181 9.87 8.45 11.65
C GLY A 181 10.99 7.88 12.55
N PRO A 182 12.25 7.88 12.08
CA PRO A 182 13.40 7.36 12.85
C PRO A 182 13.65 8.06 14.18
N ALA A 183 13.22 9.33 14.34
CA ALA A 183 13.39 10.09 15.57
C ALA A 183 12.58 9.54 16.75
N ASP A 184 11.56 8.72 16.46
CA ASP A 184 10.68 8.15 17.48
C ASP A 184 11.02 6.69 17.82
N LYS A 185 12.14 6.15 17.32
CA LYS A 185 12.49 4.74 17.47
C LYS A 185 12.61 4.26 18.93
N ASP A 186 13.08 5.13 19.82
CA ASP A 186 13.33 4.82 21.24
C ASP A 186 12.32 5.49 22.18
N LYS A 187 11.25 6.13 21.62
CA LYS A 187 10.24 6.79 22.44
C LYS A 187 9.25 5.77 23.02
N ALA A 188 8.85 6.03 24.27
CA ALA A 188 7.79 5.33 24.97
C ALA A 188 6.83 6.34 25.61
N PRO A 189 5.52 6.10 25.61
CA PRO A 189 4.58 6.97 26.31
C PRO A 189 4.70 6.79 27.83
N ASP A 190 4.44 7.84 28.58
CA ASP A 190 4.21 7.74 30.03
C ASP A 190 2.78 7.17 30.25
N MET A 191 2.73 5.96 30.83
CA MET A 191 1.48 5.26 31.13
C MET A 191 1.19 5.22 32.65
N GLY A 192 1.81 6.12 33.44
CA GLY A 192 1.50 6.27 34.87
C GLY A 192 0.08 6.81 35.11
N PRO A 193 -0.39 6.80 36.35
CA PRO A 193 -1.71 7.30 36.68
C PRO A 193 -1.94 8.74 36.20
N GLY A 194 -2.94 8.95 35.36
CA GLY A 194 -3.22 10.28 34.75
C GLY A 194 -2.33 10.62 33.56
N GLY A 195 -1.46 9.69 33.11
CA GLY A 195 -0.62 9.88 31.94
C GLY A 195 -1.48 10.04 30.67
N ALA A 196 -1.10 11.00 29.82
CA ALA A 196 -1.70 11.21 28.52
C ALA A 196 -0.59 11.49 27.50
N LEU A 197 -0.72 10.98 26.29
CA LEU A 197 0.21 11.29 25.22
C LEU A 197 -0.28 12.53 24.46
N PRO A 198 0.41 13.69 24.54
CA PRO A 198 0.08 14.82 23.69
C PRO A 198 0.46 14.51 22.24
N HIS A 199 -0.36 14.95 21.28
CA HIS A 199 -0.04 14.85 19.88
C HIS A 199 -0.19 16.21 19.18
N ASP A 200 0.47 16.37 18.06
CA ASP A 200 0.47 17.61 17.28
C ASP A 200 -0.83 17.74 16.50
N LYS A 201 -1.61 18.80 16.79
CA LYS A 201 -2.89 19.06 16.12
C LYS A 201 -2.73 19.57 14.68
N ASP A 202 -1.52 19.98 14.28
CA ASP A 202 -1.21 20.41 12.91
C ASP A 202 -0.88 19.23 12.00
N VAL A 203 -0.91 17.98 12.48
CA VAL A 203 -0.79 16.80 11.65
C VAL A 203 -2.05 16.61 10.82
N GLY A 204 -1.92 16.63 9.49
CA GLY A 204 -3.00 16.44 8.53
C GLY A 204 -2.93 15.13 7.76
N ALA A 205 -1.84 14.37 7.90
CA ALA A 205 -1.72 13.02 7.35
C ALA A 205 -0.81 12.16 8.21
N VAL A 206 -1.11 10.86 8.26
CA VAL A 206 -0.25 9.82 8.83
C VAL A 206 0.19 8.90 7.72
N ILE A 207 1.49 8.82 7.44
CA ILE A 207 2.05 7.87 6.47
C ILE A 207 2.65 6.69 7.23
N VAL A 208 2.20 5.48 6.85
CA VAL A 208 2.68 4.22 7.40
C VAL A 208 3.43 3.44 6.32
N GLY A 209 4.73 3.31 6.52
CA GLY A 209 5.61 2.47 5.74
C GLY A 209 6.34 1.46 6.61
N PHE A 210 7.12 0.60 5.98
CA PHE A 210 7.90 -0.40 6.71
C PHE A 210 8.84 0.25 7.71
N ASP A 211 8.78 -0.20 8.97
CA ASP A 211 9.52 0.37 10.10
C ASP A 211 9.98 -0.74 11.05
N ARG A 212 11.26 -1.10 10.97
CA ARG A 212 11.88 -2.12 11.86
C ARG A 212 11.94 -1.67 13.33
N ASN A 213 11.68 -0.39 13.59
CA ASN A 213 11.67 0.18 14.93
C ASN A 213 10.26 0.67 15.33
N ILE A 214 9.21 0.04 14.78
CA ILE A 214 7.84 0.34 15.20
C ILE A 214 7.69 0.04 16.71
N ASN A 215 7.00 0.92 17.42
CA ASN A 215 6.78 0.79 18.85
C ASN A 215 5.42 1.34 19.26
N TYR A 216 5.04 1.13 20.52
CA TYR A 216 3.73 1.56 21.01
C TYR A 216 3.53 3.08 20.94
N PHE A 217 4.60 3.88 21.16
CA PHE A 217 4.54 5.34 21.05
C PHE A 217 4.10 5.78 19.64
N LYS A 218 4.71 5.19 18.61
CA LYS A 218 4.38 5.49 17.20
C LYS A 218 2.93 5.11 16.86
N ILE A 219 2.50 3.92 17.28
CA ILE A 219 1.12 3.44 17.05
C ILE A 219 0.12 4.37 17.75
N GLN A 220 0.36 4.71 19.02
CA GLN A 220 -0.54 5.58 19.79
C GLN A 220 -0.58 7.01 19.24
N THR A 221 0.55 7.57 18.81
CA THR A 221 0.59 8.89 18.18
C THR A 221 -0.17 8.91 16.86
N ALA A 222 0.03 7.90 16.02
CA ALA A 222 -0.70 7.74 14.76
C ALA A 222 -2.22 7.64 15.00
N GLN A 223 -2.63 6.82 15.97
CA GLN A 223 -4.04 6.66 16.36
C GLN A 223 -4.66 7.99 16.79
N LEU A 224 -3.98 8.78 17.63
CA LEU A 224 -4.47 10.08 18.08
C LEU A 224 -4.59 11.07 16.91
N CYS A 225 -3.58 11.13 16.04
CA CYS A 225 -3.62 12.01 14.86
C CYS A 225 -4.80 11.65 13.93
N ILE A 226 -4.97 10.36 13.60
CA ILE A 226 -6.04 9.92 12.68
C ILE A 226 -7.42 10.17 13.27
N ASN A 227 -7.63 9.91 14.57
CA ASN A 227 -8.96 9.97 15.17
C ASN A 227 -9.35 11.37 15.68
N GLU A 228 -8.39 12.21 16.05
CA GLU A 228 -8.68 13.47 16.73
C GLU A 228 -8.35 14.72 15.90
N ASN A 229 -7.51 14.62 14.87
CA ASN A 229 -7.23 15.76 14.00
C ASN A 229 -8.24 15.81 12.85
N GLU A 230 -8.75 16.99 12.59
CA GLU A 230 -9.73 17.19 11.53
C GLU A 230 -9.14 16.86 10.14
N ASN A 231 -9.83 15.98 9.41
CA ASN A 231 -9.45 15.53 8.07
C ASN A 231 -8.01 14.98 7.98
N CYS A 232 -7.53 14.30 9.01
CA CYS A 232 -6.23 13.64 8.98
C CYS A 232 -6.29 12.39 8.10
N GLU A 233 -5.52 12.38 7.02
CA GLU A 233 -5.47 11.25 6.09
C GLU A 233 -4.65 10.10 6.67
N PHE A 234 -5.08 8.86 6.45
CA PHE A 234 -4.32 7.66 6.74
C PHE A 234 -3.81 7.06 5.43
N ILE A 235 -2.49 7.08 5.21
CA ILE A 235 -1.82 6.65 3.98
C ILE A 235 -0.90 5.48 4.31
N ALA A 236 -1.01 4.40 3.52
CA ALA A 236 -0.14 3.23 3.61
C ALA A 236 0.74 3.13 2.35
N THR A 237 2.04 2.97 2.53
CA THR A 237 2.95 2.81 1.40
C THR A 237 2.72 1.49 0.65
N ASN A 238 2.30 0.43 1.34
CA ASN A 238 1.86 -0.86 0.80
C ASN A 238 1.17 -1.68 1.89
N LEU A 239 0.60 -2.84 1.53
CA LEU A 239 -0.04 -3.78 2.45
C LEU A 239 0.62 -5.16 2.44
N ASP A 240 1.87 -5.28 2.02
CA ASP A 240 2.57 -6.55 1.92
C ASP A 240 2.56 -7.26 3.27
N ALA A 241 2.04 -8.48 3.30
CA ALA A 241 1.92 -9.27 4.53
C ALA A 241 3.28 -9.69 5.06
N VAL A 242 4.18 -10.05 4.14
CA VAL A 242 5.53 -10.53 4.41
C VAL A 242 6.56 -9.79 3.58
N THR A 243 7.81 -9.80 4.04
CA THR A 243 8.97 -9.26 3.34
C THR A 243 10.18 -10.17 3.54
N HIS A 244 11.16 -10.11 2.65
CA HIS A 244 12.39 -10.88 2.72
C HIS A 244 13.53 -9.97 3.17
N LEU A 245 13.84 -9.98 4.45
CA LEU A 245 15.00 -9.28 5.01
C LEU A 245 16.27 -10.14 5.01
N THR A 246 16.07 -11.47 5.04
CA THR A 246 17.14 -12.48 4.97
C THR A 246 16.62 -13.69 4.20
N ASP A 247 17.51 -14.53 3.71
CA ASP A 247 17.17 -15.77 3.00
C ASP A 247 16.67 -16.89 3.95
N ALA A 248 16.75 -16.67 5.26
CA ALA A 248 16.47 -17.72 6.25
C ALA A 248 14.97 -17.91 6.53
N GLN A 249 14.17 -16.85 6.38
CA GLN A 249 12.73 -16.88 6.67
C GLN A 249 11.98 -15.69 6.08
N GLU A 250 10.66 -15.81 6.01
CA GLU A 250 9.77 -14.67 5.80
C GLU A 250 9.68 -13.81 7.06
N TRP A 251 9.62 -12.50 6.87
CA TRP A 251 9.48 -11.51 7.94
C TRP A 251 8.16 -10.78 7.78
N ALA A 252 7.59 -10.29 8.89
CA ALA A 252 6.37 -9.48 8.83
C ALA A 252 6.59 -8.22 7.98
N GLY A 253 5.74 -8.04 6.98
CA GLY A 253 5.77 -6.89 6.07
C GLY A 253 5.07 -5.65 6.63
N ASN A 254 5.02 -4.59 5.83
CA ASN A 254 4.36 -3.34 6.19
C ASN A 254 2.86 -3.51 6.53
N GLY A 255 2.20 -4.51 5.94
CA GLY A 255 0.81 -4.83 6.25
C GLY A 255 0.56 -5.09 7.73
N SER A 256 1.56 -5.62 8.47
CA SER A 256 1.47 -5.80 9.91
C SER A 256 1.44 -4.47 10.68
N MET A 257 2.19 -3.47 10.24
CA MET A 257 2.27 -2.13 10.83
C MET A 257 1.00 -1.33 10.54
N VAL A 258 0.55 -1.38 9.29
CA VAL A 258 -0.74 -0.81 8.87
C VAL A 258 -1.89 -1.46 9.62
N GLY A 259 -1.85 -2.79 9.77
CA GLY A 259 -2.85 -3.56 10.54
C GLY A 259 -2.95 -3.16 12.00
N ALA A 260 -1.82 -2.85 12.65
CA ALA A 260 -1.80 -2.37 14.03
C ALA A 260 -2.53 -1.02 14.16
N ILE A 261 -2.27 -0.08 13.25
CA ILE A 261 -2.89 1.26 13.26
C ILE A 261 -4.36 1.17 12.83
N LYS A 262 -4.67 0.42 11.77
CA LYS A 262 -6.05 0.15 11.36
C LYS A 262 -6.86 -0.49 12.50
N GLY A 263 -6.27 -1.43 13.23
CA GLY A 263 -6.93 -2.12 14.34
C GLY A 263 -7.34 -1.20 15.50
N CYS A 264 -6.57 -0.15 15.76
CA CYS A 264 -6.90 0.79 16.84
C CYS A 264 -7.67 2.04 16.38
N THR A 265 -7.68 2.35 15.07
CA THR A 265 -8.42 3.51 14.52
C THR A 265 -9.76 3.12 13.90
N GLY A 266 -9.88 1.90 13.38
CA GLY A 266 -11.02 1.48 12.55
C GLY A 266 -11.06 2.13 11.16
N VAL A 267 -10.02 2.88 10.76
CA VAL A 267 -9.95 3.60 9.49
C VAL A 267 -9.16 2.78 8.47
N GLU A 268 -9.66 2.71 7.23
CA GLU A 268 -8.94 2.11 6.11
C GLU A 268 -7.94 3.12 5.53
N PRO A 269 -6.71 2.71 5.21
CA PRO A 269 -5.75 3.60 4.59
C PRO A 269 -5.97 3.77 3.09
N THR A 270 -5.56 4.92 2.57
CA THR A 270 -5.25 5.06 1.14
C THR A 270 -3.92 4.38 0.85
N VAL A 271 -3.93 3.36 -0.01
CA VAL A 271 -2.73 2.60 -0.37
C VAL A 271 -2.11 3.19 -1.63
N VAL A 272 -0.83 3.57 -1.57
CA VAL A 272 -0.15 4.25 -2.69
C VAL A 272 0.78 3.34 -3.48
N GLY A 273 1.28 2.24 -2.90
CA GLY A 273 2.13 1.24 -3.56
C GLY A 273 1.34 0.23 -4.40
N LYS A 274 2.06 -0.67 -5.09
CA LYS A 274 1.45 -1.78 -5.84
C LYS A 274 0.51 -2.60 -4.92
N PRO A 275 -0.67 -3.03 -5.39
CA PRO A 275 -1.21 -2.96 -6.75
C PRO A 275 -2.05 -1.71 -7.07
N SER A 276 -1.92 -0.61 -6.28
CA SER A 276 -2.65 0.64 -6.49
C SER A 276 -2.31 1.29 -7.83
N PRO A 277 -3.28 1.93 -8.53
CA PRO A 277 -3.04 2.61 -9.80
C PRO A 277 -2.20 3.89 -9.69
N LEU A 278 -2.03 4.46 -8.49
CA LEU A 278 -1.43 5.79 -8.31
C LEU A 278 -0.03 5.93 -8.94
N MET A 279 0.80 4.88 -8.83
CA MET A 279 2.14 4.90 -9.43
C MET A 279 2.09 4.84 -10.96
N ILE A 280 1.16 4.06 -11.54
CA ILE A 280 1.05 3.94 -12.99
C ILE A 280 0.39 5.17 -13.60
N ASP A 281 -0.59 5.78 -12.94
CA ASP A 281 -1.21 7.02 -13.38
C ASP A 281 -0.17 8.13 -13.51
N TYR A 282 0.68 8.29 -12.49
CA TYR A 282 1.81 9.22 -12.53
C TYR A 282 2.76 8.95 -13.71
N LEU A 283 3.10 7.67 -13.96
CA LEU A 283 4.00 7.29 -15.05
C LEU A 283 3.38 7.57 -16.43
N VAL A 284 2.14 7.19 -16.62
CA VAL A 284 1.41 7.40 -17.89
C VAL A 284 1.31 8.89 -18.21
N ASP A 285 0.93 9.71 -17.23
CA ASP A 285 0.83 11.16 -17.39
C ASP A 285 2.20 11.78 -17.72
N LYS A 286 3.24 11.35 -17.02
CA LYS A 286 4.61 11.85 -17.23
C LYS A 286 5.18 11.47 -18.59
N LEU A 287 4.89 10.27 -19.09
CA LEU A 287 5.50 9.71 -20.29
C LEU A 287 4.66 9.95 -21.56
N GLY A 288 3.38 10.20 -21.41
CA GLY A 288 2.44 10.35 -22.52
C GLY A 288 2.32 9.07 -23.35
N VAL A 289 2.35 7.89 -22.71
CA VAL A 289 2.29 6.57 -23.36
C VAL A 289 0.98 5.87 -23.04
N GLU A 290 0.56 4.99 -23.95
CA GLU A 290 -0.61 4.14 -23.72
C GLU A 290 -0.26 2.99 -22.75
N ARG A 291 -1.18 2.66 -21.85
CA ARG A 291 -0.99 1.57 -20.88
C ARG A 291 -0.69 0.23 -21.56
N SER A 292 -1.28 -0.02 -22.73
CA SER A 292 -1.05 -1.26 -23.51
C SER A 292 0.37 -1.43 -24.05
N SER A 293 1.17 -0.34 -24.10
CA SER A 293 2.60 -0.38 -24.47
C SER A 293 3.53 -0.50 -23.26
N ILE A 294 2.98 -0.68 -22.05
CA ILE A 294 3.71 -0.86 -20.80
C ILE A 294 3.65 -2.33 -20.38
N CYS A 295 4.77 -2.86 -19.95
CA CYS A 295 4.87 -4.22 -19.40
C CYS A 295 5.37 -4.17 -17.95
N MET A 296 4.57 -4.69 -17.01
CA MET A 296 4.99 -4.96 -15.63
C MET A 296 5.69 -6.30 -15.55
N VAL A 297 6.88 -6.31 -15.00
CA VAL A 297 7.69 -7.51 -14.77
C VAL A 297 7.96 -7.65 -13.27
N GLY A 298 7.49 -8.71 -12.68
CA GLY A 298 7.64 -8.95 -11.24
C GLY A 298 7.65 -10.42 -10.89
N ASP A 299 7.89 -10.72 -9.64
CA ASP A 299 8.00 -12.09 -9.11
C ASP A 299 6.80 -12.50 -8.23
N ARG A 300 5.85 -11.57 -8.02
CA ARG A 300 4.69 -11.81 -7.16
C ARG A 300 3.37 -11.67 -7.92
N LEU A 301 2.49 -12.65 -7.69
CA LEU A 301 1.13 -12.64 -8.27
C LEU A 301 0.27 -11.53 -7.66
N ASP A 302 0.26 -11.43 -6.34
CA ASP A 302 -0.62 -10.58 -5.54
C ASP A 302 -0.30 -9.08 -5.58
N THR A 303 0.89 -8.70 -5.99
CA THR A 303 1.32 -7.31 -6.14
C THR A 303 1.62 -6.98 -7.59
N ASP A 304 2.61 -7.60 -8.21
CA ASP A 304 3.13 -7.22 -9.53
C ASP A 304 2.19 -7.59 -10.65
N VAL A 305 1.76 -8.86 -10.70
CA VAL A 305 0.83 -9.32 -11.74
C VAL A 305 -0.50 -8.61 -11.60
N LEU A 306 -1.03 -8.47 -10.38
CA LEU A 306 -2.23 -7.67 -10.14
C LEU A 306 -2.04 -6.19 -10.49
N PHE A 307 -0.87 -5.61 -10.23
CA PHE A 307 -0.57 -4.24 -10.66
C PHE A 307 -0.65 -4.11 -12.18
N GLY A 308 -0.07 -5.06 -12.91
CA GLY A 308 -0.18 -5.11 -14.36
C GLY A 308 -1.62 -5.27 -14.85
N THR A 309 -2.30 -6.33 -14.43
CA THR A 309 -3.64 -6.68 -14.91
C THR A 309 -4.72 -5.67 -14.51
N ASN A 310 -4.70 -5.19 -13.26
CA ASN A 310 -5.68 -4.21 -12.78
C ASN A 310 -5.55 -2.85 -13.48
N ASN A 311 -4.37 -2.55 -14.01
CA ASN A 311 -4.10 -1.27 -14.66
C ASN A 311 -4.03 -1.35 -16.20
N GLY A 312 -4.37 -2.50 -16.79
CA GLY A 312 -4.40 -2.67 -18.23
C GLY A 312 -3.02 -2.67 -18.91
N LEU A 313 -1.99 -3.08 -18.15
CA LEU A 313 -0.63 -3.28 -18.65
C LEU A 313 -0.46 -4.73 -19.11
N GLN A 314 0.56 -5.00 -19.91
CA GLN A 314 1.08 -6.36 -20.05
C GLN A 314 1.76 -6.79 -18.75
N SER A 315 1.77 -8.10 -18.47
CA SER A 315 2.37 -8.66 -17.25
C SER A 315 3.25 -9.87 -17.55
N VAL A 316 4.44 -9.86 -16.97
CA VAL A 316 5.39 -10.99 -17.00
C VAL A 316 5.73 -11.37 -15.57
N LEU A 317 5.49 -12.63 -15.23
CA LEU A 317 5.97 -13.22 -13.98
C LEU A 317 7.34 -13.85 -14.19
N VAL A 318 8.31 -13.48 -13.35
CA VAL A 318 9.59 -14.18 -13.30
C VAL A 318 9.63 -15.13 -12.10
N LEU A 319 10.21 -16.31 -12.31
CA LEU A 319 10.33 -17.35 -11.29
C LEU A 319 11.61 -17.21 -10.45
N SER A 320 12.37 -16.16 -10.69
CA SER A 320 13.60 -15.86 -9.93
C SER A 320 13.37 -15.37 -8.50
N GLY A 321 12.13 -15.11 -8.11
CA GLY A 321 11.79 -14.56 -6.78
C GLY A 321 10.85 -15.46 -5.97
N VAL A 322 9.74 -14.88 -5.50
CA VAL A 322 8.81 -15.48 -4.52
C VAL A 322 7.90 -16.56 -5.12
N THR A 323 7.40 -16.35 -6.34
CA THR A 323 6.42 -17.26 -6.95
C THR A 323 7.10 -18.40 -7.68
N SER A 324 6.84 -19.64 -7.26
CA SER A 324 7.27 -20.83 -8.00
C SER A 324 6.30 -21.17 -9.15
N GLU A 325 6.80 -21.91 -10.14
CA GLU A 325 5.96 -22.41 -11.25
C GLU A 325 4.81 -23.27 -10.73
N GLU A 326 5.04 -24.11 -9.71
CA GLU A 326 4.01 -24.90 -9.07
C GLU A 326 2.88 -24.03 -8.50
N LYS A 327 3.23 -22.94 -7.80
CA LYS A 327 2.25 -21.98 -7.26
C LYS A 327 1.50 -21.27 -8.38
N LEU A 328 2.19 -20.85 -9.44
CA LEU A 328 1.56 -20.21 -10.60
C LEU A 328 0.52 -21.12 -11.25
N LEU A 329 0.86 -22.39 -11.48
CA LEU A 329 0.03 -23.37 -12.17
C LEU A 329 -0.96 -24.10 -11.25
N SER A 330 -0.98 -23.78 -9.96
CA SER A 330 -1.91 -24.39 -8.99
C SER A 330 -3.36 -24.02 -9.29
N GLU A 331 -4.27 -24.98 -9.09
CA GLU A 331 -5.74 -24.75 -9.20
C GLU A 331 -6.25 -23.71 -8.19
N GLU A 332 -5.55 -23.47 -7.10
CA GLU A 332 -5.87 -22.46 -6.10
C GLU A 332 -5.53 -21.04 -6.57
N ASN A 333 -4.58 -20.91 -7.49
CA ASN A 333 -4.19 -19.62 -8.04
C ASN A 333 -5.29 -19.08 -8.97
N LYS A 334 -5.66 -17.80 -8.75
CA LYS A 334 -6.68 -17.09 -9.56
C LYS A 334 -6.08 -15.90 -10.33
N ILE A 335 -4.78 -15.69 -10.21
CA ILE A 335 -4.08 -14.55 -10.82
C ILE A 335 -3.21 -15.07 -11.95
N THR A 336 -3.50 -14.63 -13.16
CA THR A 336 -2.84 -15.10 -14.38
C THR A 336 -2.05 -13.98 -15.03
N PRO A 337 -0.71 -14.07 -15.16
CA PRO A 337 0.06 -13.16 -15.98
C PRO A 337 -0.12 -13.45 -17.47
N ASP A 338 0.18 -12.49 -18.35
CA ASP A 338 0.19 -12.73 -19.80
C ASP A 338 1.31 -13.70 -20.18
N TYR A 339 2.48 -13.57 -19.53
CA TYR A 339 3.65 -14.41 -19.75
C TYR A 339 4.34 -14.75 -18.44
N TYR A 340 5.17 -15.81 -18.46
CA TYR A 340 6.12 -16.12 -17.39
C TYR A 340 7.42 -16.69 -17.95
N CYS A 341 8.52 -16.54 -17.19
CA CYS A 341 9.84 -17.05 -17.52
C CYS A 341 10.67 -17.26 -16.25
N ASP A 342 11.84 -17.89 -16.37
CA ASP A 342 12.69 -18.12 -15.20
C ASP A 342 13.30 -16.79 -14.70
N SER A 343 13.72 -15.94 -15.63
CA SER A 343 14.31 -14.61 -15.36
C SER A 343 14.11 -13.70 -16.57
N ILE A 344 14.26 -12.38 -16.41
CA ILE A 344 14.26 -11.44 -17.56
C ILE A 344 15.40 -11.69 -18.55
N VAL A 345 16.40 -12.47 -18.17
CA VAL A 345 17.48 -12.92 -19.08
C VAL A 345 16.90 -13.69 -20.26
N ASP A 346 15.80 -14.40 -20.05
CA ASP A 346 15.11 -15.19 -21.09
C ASP A 346 14.52 -14.31 -22.21
N PHE A 347 14.33 -13.00 -21.99
CA PHE A 347 13.87 -12.08 -23.03
C PHE A 347 14.75 -12.08 -24.27
N PHE A 348 16.03 -12.41 -24.12
CA PHE A 348 17.03 -12.47 -25.19
C PHE A 348 17.72 -13.83 -25.30
N ALA A 349 17.22 -14.86 -24.57
CA ALA A 349 17.72 -16.23 -24.72
C ALA A 349 17.41 -16.75 -26.12
N LYS A 350 18.37 -17.50 -26.70
CA LYS A 350 18.23 -18.14 -28.02
C LYS A 350 17.74 -19.57 -27.85
#